data_965a80630d93a991e8026953bbdc9cd4
#
_entry.id   965a80630d93a991e8026953bbdc9cd4
#
_cell.length_a   1.000
_cell.length_b   1.000
_cell.length_c   1.000
_cell.angle_alpha   90.00
_cell.angle_beta   90.00
_cell.angle_gamma   90.00
#
_symmetry.space_group_name_H-M   'P 1'
#
loop_
_entity.id
_entity.type
_entity.pdbx_description
1 polymer ?
#
loop_
_entity_poly.entity_id
_entity_poly.type
_entity_poly.pdbx_seq_one_letter_code
_entity_poly.pdbx_strand_id
1 'polypeptide(L)'
;MRTDLFMNQEDQLNQEILNYFERMKFSGVAHYFCCWSYGWARIFHQMDRWTGITTTTVSPIIQMILRCYLLIFTKDEILIKRVKLFGKESLPAHSDNKHLVRLSRKDIQSLQVKPIKSRFIGEGGYEIMIQADKKYYFEIHNLTDNSFSAVQFKQMLRQGYFE
;
A
#
# COMPACT_ATOMS: atom_id res chain seq x y z
N MET A 1 -4.27 2.58 28.01
CA MET A 1 -2.80 2.54 27.92
C MET A 1 -2.24 1.87 26.67
N ARG A 2 -2.81 0.78 26.14
CA ARG A 2 -2.36 0.19 24.85
C ARG A 2 -2.78 0.99 23.61
N THR A 3 -3.93 1.63 23.63
CA THR A 3 -4.47 2.39 22.51
C THR A 3 -3.64 3.64 22.18
N ASP A 4 -3.10 4.30 23.21
CA ASP A 4 -2.32 5.53 23.03
C ASP A 4 -0.93 5.26 22.42
N LEU A 5 -0.35 4.08 22.66
CA LEU A 5 0.93 3.67 22.07
C LEU A 5 0.79 3.36 20.57
N PHE A 6 -0.33 2.78 20.15
CA PHE A 6 -0.59 2.48 18.73
C PHE A 6 -0.96 3.73 17.92
N MET A 7 -1.77 4.62 18.48
CA MET A 7 -2.05 5.92 17.86
C MET A 7 -0.76 6.71 17.64
N ASN A 8 0.16 6.66 18.58
CA ASN A 8 1.45 7.36 18.48
C ASN A 8 2.35 6.81 17.35
N GLN A 9 2.26 5.52 17.01
CA GLN A 9 3.02 4.94 15.89
C GLN A 9 2.46 5.33 14.51
N GLU A 10 1.15 5.36 14.37
CA GLU A 10 0.48 5.81 13.13
C GLU A 10 0.74 7.30 12.87
N ASP A 11 0.66 8.13 13.90
CA ASP A 11 0.94 9.55 13.79
C ASP A 11 2.42 9.81 13.46
N GLN A 12 3.33 9.05 14.06
CA GLN A 12 4.76 9.12 13.74
C GLN A 12 5.03 8.73 12.29
N LEU A 13 4.45 7.62 11.81
CA LEU A 13 4.60 7.19 10.43
C LEU A 13 4.05 8.24 9.46
N ASN A 14 2.88 8.79 9.75
CA ASN A 14 2.30 9.84 8.93
C ASN A 14 3.19 11.10 8.89
N GLN A 15 3.75 11.49 10.02
CA GLN A 15 4.68 12.63 10.08
C GLN A 15 5.97 12.37 9.30
N GLU A 16 6.52 11.16 9.36
CA GLU A 16 7.69 10.77 8.56
C GLU A 16 7.39 10.82 7.05
N ILE A 17 6.19 10.41 6.64
CA ILE A 17 5.76 10.51 5.24
C ILE A 17 5.67 11.97 4.79
N LEU A 18 5.09 12.84 5.60
CA LEU A 18 5.01 14.27 5.28
C LEU A 18 6.41 14.90 5.19
N ASN A 19 7.30 14.58 6.10
CA ASN A 19 8.69 15.02 6.05
C ASN A 19 9.42 14.49 4.79
N TYR A 20 9.10 13.27 4.37
CA TYR A 20 9.61 12.71 3.13
C TYR A 20 9.13 13.50 1.91
N PHE A 21 7.85 13.90 1.87
CA PHE A 21 7.33 14.73 0.78
C PHE A 21 8.04 16.08 0.69
N GLU A 22 8.33 16.69 1.83
CA GLU A 22 9.08 17.96 1.89
C GLU A 22 10.51 17.79 1.36
N ARG A 23 11.23 16.75 1.79
CA ARG A 23 12.59 16.47 1.32
C ARG A 23 12.65 16.21 -0.18
N MET A 24 11.68 15.46 -0.69
CA MET A 24 11.58 15.12 -2.11
C MET A 24 10.98 16.25 -2.95
N LYS A 25 10.47 17.31 -2.32
CA LYS A 25 9.79 18.44 -2.97
C LYS A 25 8.63 17.98 -3.86
N PHE A 26 7.86 16.99 -3.42
CA PHE A 26 6.67 16.58 -4.14
C PHE A 26 5.62 17.67 -4.04
N SER A 27 5.19 18.18 -5.19
CA SER A 27 4.14 19.16 -5.28
C SER A 27 2.81 18.50 -5.69
N GLY A 28 1.71 19.04 -5.17
CA GLY A 28 0.37 18.61 -5.59
C GLY A 28 0.03 17.16 -5.19
N VAL A 29 0.53 16.69 -4.05
CA VAL A 29 0.10 15.42 -3.47
C VAL A 29 -1.36 15.54 -3.06
N ALA A 30 -2.23 14.80 -3.74
CA ALA A 30 -3.66 14.80 -3.45
C ALA A 30 -4.02 13.73 -2.43
N HIS A 31 -3.47 12.52 -2.62
CA HIS A 31 -3.74 11.37 -1.77
C HIS A 31 -2.50 10.52 -1.62
N TYR A 32 -2.40 9.80 -0.51
CA TYR A 32 -1.35 8.82 -0.26
C TYR A 32 -1.81 7.79 0.77
N PHE A 33 -1.36 6.57 0.63
CA PHE A 33 -1.64 5.51 1.60
C PHE A 33 -0.62 4.38 1.48
N CYS A 34 -0.46 3.62 2.55
CA CYS A 34 0.35 2.40 2.56
C CYS A 34 -0.47 1.19 2.13
N CYS A 35 0.17 0.31 1.37
CA CYS A 35 -0.41 -0.93 0.88
C CYS A 35 0.65 -2.03 0.83
N TRP A 36 0.24 -3.25 0.52
CA TRP A 36 1.10 -4.42 0.52
C TRP A 36 1.27 -5.00 -0.88
N SER A 37 2.42 -5.58 -1.15
CA SER A 37 2.63 -6.36 -2.37
C SER A 37 3.36 -7.66 -2.04
N TYR A 38 2.89 -8.73 -2.67
CA TYR A 38 3.46 -10.07 -2.55
C TYR A 38 4.43 -10.42 -3.68
N GLY A 39 4.61 -9.52 -4.65
CA GLY A 39 5.48 -9.75 -5.80
C GLY A 39 5.15 -11.04 -6.53
N TRP A 40 6.15 -11.89 -6.75
CA TRP A 40 5.99 -13.18 -7.42
C TRP A 40 5.16 -14.20 -6.62
N ALA A 41 5.11 -14.07 -5.30
CA ALA A 41 4.31 -14.94 -4.42
C ALA A 41 2.79 -14.65 -4.49
N ARG A 42 2.36 -13.67 -5.28
CA ARG A 42 0.96 -13.29 -5.44
C ARG A 42 0.07 -14.48 -5.81
N ILE A 43 0.54 -15.37 -6.68
CA ILE A 43 -0.22 -16.55 -7.09
C ILE A 43 -0.49 -17.48 -5.90
N PHE A 44 0.52 -17.75 -5.08
CA PHE A 44 0.36 -18.58 -3.88
C PHE A 44 -0.56 -17.93 -2.86
N HIS A 45 -0.43 -16.63 -2.67
CA HIS A 45 -1.32 -15.88 -1.79
C HIS A 45 -2.78 -15.89 -2.26
N GLN A 46 -3.02 -15.82 -3.57
CA GLN A 46 -4.36 -15.98 -4.13
C GLN A 46 -4.91 -17.39 -3.93
N MET A 47 -4.10 -18.42 -4.13
CA MET A 47 -4.50 -19.80 -3.87
C MET A 47 -4.86 -20.02 -2.40
N ASP A 48 -4.10 -19.45 -1.48
CA ASP A 48 -4.38 -19.52 -0.04
C ASP A 48 -5.75 -18.92 0.31
N ARG A 49 -6.08 -17.79 -0.26
CA ARG A 49 -7.41 -17.17 -0.08
C ARG A 49 -8.57 -18.04 -0.54
N TRP A 50 -8.37 -18.87 -1.57
CA TRP A 50 -9.40 -19.74 -2.12
C TRP A 50 -9.50 -21.09 -1.43
N THR A 51 -8.39 -21.65 -1.03
CA THR A 51 -8.30 -23.03 -0.53
C THR A 51 -8.15 -23.11 0.98
N GLY A 52 -7.58 -22.09 1.63
CA GLY A 52 -7.25 -22.09 3.06
C GLY A 52 -6.19 -23.14 3.46
N ILE A 53 -5.60 -23.84 2.49
CA ILE A 53 -4.70 -24.99 2.76
C ILE A 53 -3.28 -24.53 3.12
N THR A 54 -2.89 -23.34 2.65
CA THR A 54 -1.50 -22.87 2.74
C THR A 54 -1.20 -22.01 3.96
N THR A 55 -2.23 -21.68 4.75
CA THR A 55 -2.10 -20.76 5.89
C THR A 55 -1.09 -21.20 6.95
N THR A 56 -0.89 -22.50 7.14
CA THR A 56 0.01 -23.02 8.17
C THR A 56 1.44 -23.23 7.71
N THR A 57 1.66 -23.55 6.44
CA THR A 57 2.98 -23.92 5.90
C THR A 57 3.63 -22.85 5.02
N VAL A 58 2.84 -22.15 4.22
CA VAL A 58 3.32 -21.14 3.26
C VAL A 58 3.27 -19.73 3.84
N SER A 59 2.42 -19.50 4.84
CA SER A 59 2.25 -18.18 5.48
C SER A 59 3.57 -17.55 5.97
N PRO A 60 4.50 -18.26 6.63
CA PRO A 60 5.78 -17.71 7.03
C PRO A 60 6.62 -17.23 5.83
N ILE A 61 6.61 -18.00 4.74
CA ILE A 61 7.34 -17.66 3.50
C ILE A 61 6.70 -16.43 2.84
N ILE A 62 5.38 -16.36 2.79
CA ILE A 62 4.66 -15.20 2.25
C ILE A 62 4.96 -13.96 3.06
N GLN A 63 5.00 -14.06 4.39
CA GLN A 63 5.35 -12.94 5.25
C GLN A 63 6.78 -12.41 5.02
N MET A 64 7.72 -13.29 4.72
CA MET A 64 9.09 -12.90 4.37
C MET A 64 9.18 -12.13 3.04
N ILE A 65 8.25 -12.39 2.13
CA ILE A 65 8.21 -11.78 0.79
C ILE A 65 7.31 -10.54 0.77
N LEU A 66 6.39 -10.45 1.71
CA LEU A 66 5.48 -9.32 1.86
C LEU A 66 6.26 -8.02 1.99
N ARG A 67 5.89 -7.04 1.17
CA ARG A 67 6.52 -5.73 1.16
C ARG A 67 5.46 -4.65 1.25
N CYS A 68 5.76 -3.67 2.07
CA CYS A 68 4.94 -2.48 2.17
C CYS A 68 5.41 -1.40 1.20
N TYR A 69 4.44 -0.74 0.60
CA TYR A 69 4.65 0.37 -0.32
C TYR A 69 3.77 1.55 0.07
N LEU A 70 4.32 2.73 -0.08
CA LEU A 70 3.60 3.98 -0.04
C LEU A 70 3.23 4.34 -1.48
N LEU A 71 1.94 4.40 -1.78
CA LEU A 71 1.42 4.95 -3.02
C LEU A 71 1.11 6.42 -2.81
N ILE A 72 1.61 7.26 -3.71
CA ILE A 72 1.44 8.72 -3.66
C ILE A 72 0.82 9.15 -4.98
N PHE A 73 -0.30 9.83 -4.90
CA PHE A 73 -1.08 10.27 -6.04
C PHE A 73 -0.96 11.78 -6.18
N THR A 74 -0.31 12.21 -7.25
CA THR A 74 -0.25 13.62 -7.65
C THR A 74 -1.10 13.85 -8.90
N LYS A 75 -1.19 15.08 -9.34
CA LYS A 75 -1.89 15.43 -10.58
C LYS A 75 -1.26 14.74 -11.80
N ASP A 76 0.06 14.66 -11.86
CA ASP A 76 0.80 14.27 -13.06
C ASP A 76 1.41 12.86 -12.96
N GLU A 77 1.58 12.33 -11.76
CA GLU A 77 2.27 11.07 -11.51
C GLU A 77 1.58 10.22 -10.45
N ILE A 78 1.82 8.93 -10.50
CA ILE A 78 1.68 8.00 -9.35
C ILE A 78 3.09 7.57 -8.96
N LEU A 79 3.43 7.76 -7.70
CA LEU A 79 4.71 7.38 -7.14
C LEU A 79 4.53 6.14 -6.26
N ILE A 80 5.46 5.20 -6.39
CA ILE A 80 5.46 3.94 -5.64
C ILE A 80 6.77 3.90 -4.87
N LYS A 81 6.70 4.08 -3.56
CA LYS A 81 7.87 4.06 -2.67
C LYS A 81 7.83 2.84 -1.77
N ARG A 82 8.86 2.02 -1.81
CA ARG A 82 9.01 0.94 -0.85
C ARG A 82 9.32 1.50 0.54
N VAL A 83 8.58 1.07 1.56
CA VAL A 83 8.75 1.47 2.94
C VAL A 83 9.00 0.26 3.83
N LYS A 84 9.67 0.45 4.95
CA LYS A 84 9.81 -0.54 6.02
C LYS A 84 8.82 -0.20 7.11
N LEU A 85 7.87 -1.10 7.39
CA LEU A 85 6.90 -0.90 8.47
C LEU A 85 7.40 -1.36 9.83
N PHE A 86 8.41 -2.24 9.84
CA PHE A 86 8.94 -2.82 11.06
C PHE A 86 10.41 -2.44 11.22
N GLY A 87 10.70 -1.57 12.18
CA GLY A 87 12.02 -1.11 12.52
C GLY A 87 12.07 0.39 12.85
N LYS A 88 13.16 0.86 13.44
CA LYS A 88 13.32 2.25 13.89
C LYS A 88 13.35 3.29 12.77
N GLU A 89 13.40 2.86 11.50
CA GLU A 89 13.51 3.73 10.34
C GLU A 89 12.56 3.27 9.23
N SER A 90 11.36 3.84 9.21
CA SER A 90 10.37 3.55 8.16
C SER A 90 10.80 4.13 6.81
N LEU A 91 11.43 5.29 6.81
CA LEU A 91 11.91 6.02 5.64
C LEU A 91 13.30 6.63 5.92
N PRO A 92 14.41 5.86 5.79
CA PRO A 92 15.74 6.39 6.08
C PRO A 92 16.12 7.53 5.12
N ALA A 93 16.64 8.61 5.66
CA ALA A 93 16.94 9.86 4.94
C ALA A 93 17.87 9.68 3.73
N HIS A 94 18.86 8.78 3.82
CA HIS A 94 19.82 8.54 2.74
C HIS A 94 19.33 7.58 1.65
N SER A 95 18.09 7.11 1.74
CA SER A 95 17.50 6.23 0.73
C SER A 95 16.23 6.81 0.10
N ASP A 96 16.04 8.12 0.15
CA ASP A 96 14.84 8.78 -0.34
C ASP A 96 14.48 8.42 -1.79
N ASN A 97 15.48 8.35 -2.68
CA ASN A 97 15.29 7.94 -4.08
C ASN A 97 15.36 6.43 -4.31
N LYS A 98 15.81 5.65 -3.31
CA LYS A 98 15.95 4.22 -3.46
C LYS A 98 14.58 3.54 -3.44
N HIS A 99 14.37 2.61 -4.36
CA HIS A 99 13.09 1.91 -4.51
C HIS A 99 11.88 2.85 -4.69
N LEU A 100 12.11 3.97 -5.38
CA LEU A 100 11.07 4.89 -5.81
C LEU A 100 10.83 4.68 -7.31
N VAL A 101 9.60 4.33 -7.66
CA VAL A 101 9.13 4.25 -9.05
C VAL A 101 8.22 5.45 -9.31
N ARG A 102 8.44 6.11 -10.43
CA ARG A 102 7.61 7.22 -10.91
C ARG A 102 6.87 6.79 -12.17
N LEU A 103 5.56 6.83 -12.11
CA LEU A 103 4.68 6.52 -13.23
C LEU A 103 3.95 7.79 -13.66
N SER A 104 4.33 8.33 -14.83
CA SER A 104 3.59 9.44 -15.41
C SER A 104 2.14 9.02 -15.68
N ARG A 105 1.18 9.88 -15.40
CA ARG A 105 -0.24 9.62 -15.71
C ARG A 105 -0.47 9.29 -17.18
N LYS A 106 0.35 9.85 -18.07
CA LYS A 106 0.29 9.60 -19.51
C LYS A 106 0.68 8.17 -19.90
N ASP A 107 1.53 7.54 -19.10
CA ASP A 107 2.05 6.19 -19.36
C ASP A 107 1.19 5.11 -18.70
N ILE A 108 0.24 5.49 -17.85
CA ILE A 108 -0.66 4.58 -17.17
C ILE A 108 -1.81 4.22 -18.12
N GLN A 109 -1.85 2.95 -18.51
CA GLN A 109 -2.88 2.40 -19.40
C GLN A 109 -4.18 2.11 -18.64
N SER A 110 -4.07 1.63 -17.41
CA SER A 110 -5.23 1.41 -16.52
C SER A 110 -4.86 1.46 -15.05
N LEU A 111 -5.79 1.94 -14.25
CA LEU A 111 -5.76 1.89 -12.79
C LEU A 111 -7.08 1.24 -12.36
N GLN A 112 -7.00 0.06 -11.78
CA GLN A 112 -8.17 -0.72 -11.38
C GLN A 112 -8.12 -1.03 -9.89
N VAL A 113 -9.25 -0.90 -9.24
CA VAL A 113 -9.44 -1.27 -7.84
C VAL A 113 -10.60 -2.24 -7.75
N LYS A 114 -10.35 -3.41 -7.18
CA LYS A 114 -11.35 -4.48 -7.06
C LYS A 114 -11.43 -4.97 -5.63
N PRO A 115 -12.64 -5.21 -5.09
CA PRO A 115 -12.78 -5.83 -3.79
C PRO A 115 -12.16 -7.23 -3.81
N ILE A 116 -11.44 -7.56 -2.74
CA ILE A 116 -10.89 -8.90 -2.53
C ILE A 116 -12.04 -9.80 -2.09
N LYS A 117 -12.34 -10.80 -2.91
CA LYS A 117 -13.28 -11.86 -2.57
C LYS A 117 -12.51 -12.98 -1.87
N SER A 118 -12.79 -13.18 -0.59
CA SER A 118 -12.30 -14.35 0.13
C SER A 118 -13.44 -15.29 0.44
N ARG A 119 -13.20 -16.60 0.27
CA ARG A 119 -14.19 -17.64 0.61
C ARG A 119 -14.28 -17.88 2.12
N PHE A 120 -13.19 -17.60 2.84
CA PHE A 120 -13.03 -17.96 4.24
C PHE A 120 -12.86 -16.78 5.19
N ILE A 121 -12.48 -15.61 4.69
CA ILE A 121 -12.22 -14.43 5.50
C ILE A 121 -13.11 -13.32 4.97
N GLY A 122 -14.17 -12.99 5.68
CA GLY A 122 -15.09 -11.92 5.33
C GLY A 122 -14.51 -10.50 5.51
N GLU A 123 -13.19 -10.34 5.44
CA GLU A 123 -12.53 -9.07 5.64
C GLU A 123 -12.52 -8.26 4.34
N GLY A 124 -13.08 -7.05 4.43
CA GLY A 124 -13.05 -6.08 3.35
C GLY A 124 -11.64 -5.58 3.08
N GLY A 125 -11.11 -5.95 1.95
CA GLY A 125 -9.88 -5.41 1.38
C GLY A 125 -10.06 -5.17 -0.10
N TYR A 126 -9.07 -4.52 -0.71
CA TYR A 126 -9.07 -4.22 -2.14
C TYR A 126 -7.73 -4.58 -2.77
N GLU A 127 -7.79 -5.11 -3.97
CA GLU A 127 -6.65 -5.25 -4.86
C GLU A 127 -6.59 -4.02 -5.76
N ILE A 128 -5.40 -3.44 -5.86
CA ILE A 128 -5.09 -2.29 -6.71
C ILE A 128 -4.15 -2.76 -7.80
N MET A 129 -4.53 -2.57 -9.04
CA MET A 129 -3.71 -2.90 -10.19
C MET A 129 -3.42 -1.63 -11.00
N ILE A 130 -2.14 -1.35 -11.22
CA ILE A 130 -1.67 -0.28 -12.09
C ILE A 130 -0.98 -0.93 -13.28
N GLN A 131 -1.49 -0.68 -14.48
CA GLN A 131 -0.88 -1.10 -15.73
C GLN A 131 -0.17 0.08 -16.37
N ALA A 132 1.15 -0.01 -16.49
CA ALA A 132 2.00 0.96 -17.17
C ALA A 132 3.01 0.20 -18.06
N ASP A 133 4.32 0.42 -17.89
CA ASP A 133 5.39 -0.38 -18.50
C ASP A 133 5.27 -1.87 -18.14
N LYS A 134 4.83 -2.13 -16.94
CA LYS A 134 4.50 -3.45 -16.41
C LYS A 134 3.27 -3.36 -15.52
N LYS A 135 2.82 -4.50 -15.00
CA LYS A 135 1.73 -4.57 -14.04
C LYS A 135 2.27 -4.49 -12.62
N TYR A 136 1.69 -3.58 -11.84
CA TYR A 136 1.94 -3.44 -10.41
C TYR A 136 0.69 -3.88 -9.67
N TYR A 137 0.86 -4.74 -8.64
CA TYR A 137 -0.24 -5.25 -7.84
C TYR A 137 0.00 -4.95 -6.37
N PHE A 138 -1.02 -4.39 -5.75
CA PHE A 138 -1.02 -4.08 -4.33
C PHE A 138 -2.33 -4.55 -3.71
N GLU A 139 -2.30 -4.72 -2.41
CA GLU A 139 -3.48 -5.01 -1.60
C GLU A 139 -3.52 -4.05 -0.42
N ILE A 140 -4.72 -3.60 -0.08
CA ILE A 140 -4.99 -2.86 1.13
C ILE A 140 -6.04 -3.60 1.95
N HIS A 141 -5.76 -3.78 3.23
CA HIS A 141 -6.60 -4.49 4.19
C HIS A 141 -6.91 -3.60 5.39
N ASN A 142 -7.69 -4.11 6.34
CA ASN A 142 -8.00 -3.44 7.60
C ASN A 142 -8.65 -2.06 7.44
N LEU A 143 -9.57 -1.94 6.48
CA LEU A 143 -10.26 -0.68 6.20
C LEU A 143 -11.26 -0.27 7.29
N THR A 144 -11.48 -1.12 8.28
CA THR A 144 -12.34 -0.84 9.44
C THR A 144 -11.63 -0.02 10.51
N ASP A 145 -10.29 -0.02 10.51
CA ASP A 145 -9.52 0.80 11.43
C ASP A 145 -9.51 2.28 11.01
N ASN A 146 -9.01 3.15 11.88
CA ASN A 146 -8.87 4.59 11.64
C ASN A 146 -7.45 4.98 11.24
N SER A 147 -6.65 4.06 10.72
CA SER A 147 -5.34 4.37 10.19
C SER A 147 -5.42 5.41 9.07
N PHE A 148 -4.39 6.24 8.93
CA PHE A 148 -4.37 7.25 7.87
C PHE A 148 -4.55 6.61 6.48
N SER A 149 -3.98 5.43 6.26
CA SER A 149 -4.09 4.69 4.99
C SER A 149 -5.53 4.26 4.71
N ALA A 150 -6.24 3.73 5.71
CA ALA A 150 -7.65 3.35 5.57
C ALA A 150 -8.54 4.58 5.32
N VAL A 151 -8.31 5.67 6.03
CA VAL A 151 -9.06 6.92 5.86
C VAL A 151 -8.85 7.49 4.46
N GLN A 152 -7.61 7.63 4.02
CA GLN A 152 -7.28 8.15 2.69
C GLN A 152 -7.86 7.28 1.57
N PHE A 153 -7.69 5.97 1.66
CA PHE A 153 -8.20 5.06 0.64
C PHE A 153 -9.73 5.07 0.54
N LYS A 154 -10.42 5.05 1.68
CA LYS A 154 -11.89 5.17 1.72
C LYS A 154 -12.38 6.50 1.12
N GLN A 155 -11.65 7.58 1.36
CA GLN A 155 -11.96 8.88 0.75
C GLN A 155 -11.82 8.83 -0.77
N MET A 156 -10.75 8.24 -1.30
CA MET A 156 -10.54 8.08 -2.74
C MET A 156 -11.66 7.25 -3.40
N LEU A 157 -12.09 6.15 -2.75
CA LEU A 157 -13.22 5.34 -3.23
C LEU A 157 -14.51 6.16 -3.29
N ARG A 158 -14.81 6.95 -2.26
CA ARG A 158 -16.02 7.80 -2.22
C ARG A 158 -16.01 8.90 -3.27
N GLN A 159 -14.84 9.38 -3.65
CA GLN A 159 -14.67 10.42 -4.68
C GLN A 159 -14.69 9.86 -6.10
N GLY A 160 -14.84 8.55 -6.30
CA GLY A 160 -14.78 7.92 -7.61
C GLY A 160 -13.39 8.03 -8.27
N TYR A 161 -12.34 8.10 -7.49
CA TYR A 161 -10.99 8.35 -7.99
C TYR A 161 -10.45 7.24 -8.90
N PHE A 162 -11.01 6.04 -8.79
CA PHE A 162 -10.61 4.84 -9.52
C PHE A 162 -11.60 4.43 -10.62
N GLU A 163 -12.60 5.24 -10.89
CA GLU A 163 -13.60 5.03 -11.93
C GLU A 163 -13.21 5.58 -13.30
#